data_d28f92e70c2eb0f739047f11616f9f0f
#
_entry.id   d28f92e70c2eb0f739047f11616f9f0f
#
_cell.length_a   1.000
_cell.length_b   1.000
_cell.length_c   1.000
_cell.angle_alpha   90.00
_cell.angle_beta   90.00
_cell.angle_gamma   90.00
#
_symmetry.space_group_name_H-M   'P 1'
#
loop_
_entity.id
_entity.type
_entity.pdbx_description
1 polymer ?
#
loop_
_entity_poly.entity_id
_entity_poly.type
_entity_poly.pdbx_seq_one_letter_code
_entity_poly.pdbx_strand_id
1 'polypeptide(L)'
;MVNPAMESDSPHLRGSLVVFEGIDGTGKSTQVELLARYLRSRGIEVVTGFEPTRGPWGMRVREAAMAGDRLSIDEEIACLLQDRREHVREVIEPSLQAGKWVLLDRYYLSMMAYQGASGANVEEIREWNEAFATVPDVALWLDIPIELSQERMHARGNGKDAFENEKFLSDCAAIYSAMEMPWLHRVEADGTVDEVHAQIREIIQEELGI
;
A
#
# COMPACT_ATOMS: atom_id res chain seq x y z
N MET A 1 -7.99 41.97 35.08
CA MET A 1 -6.86 41.04 34.81
C MET A 1 -7.47 39.76 34.29
N VAL A 2 -7.42 39.56 32.97
CA VAL A 2 -7.95 38.36 32.31
C VAL A 2 -6.78 37.40 32.18
N ASN A 3 -6.95 36.19 32.73
CA ASN A 3 -5.97 35.12 32.67
C ASN A 3 -5.90 34.57 31.25
N PRO A 4 -4.75 34.58 30.56
CA PRO A 4 -4.65 33.92 29.25
C PRO A 4 -4.77 32.41 29.46
N ALA A 5 -5.70 31.81 28.74
CA ALA A 5 -5.88 30.39 28.67
C ALA A 5 -4.53 29.73 28.32
N MET A 6 -4.09 28.79 29.16
CA MET A 6 -2.99 27.90 28.86
C MET A 6 -3.46 27.04 27.65
N GLU A 7 -2.97 27.35 26.48
CA GLU A 7 -2.99 26.41 25.38
C GLU A 7 -2.19 25.20 25.86
N SER A 8 -2.85 24.04 25.94
CA SER A 8 -2.22 22.77 26.26
C SER A 8 -1.32 22.40 25.07
N ASP A 9 -0.04 22.66 25.22
CA ASP A 9 1.01 22.21 24.33
C ASP A 9 1.23 20.69 24.55
N SER A 10 0.19 19.92 24.23
CA SER A 10 0.33 18.48 24.09
C SER A 10 1.11 18.25 22.81
N PRO A 11 2.24 17.52 22.83
CA PRO A 11 2.91 17.18 21.61
C PRO A 11 1.90 16.44 20.73
N HIS A 12 1.54 17.04 19.60
CA HIS A 12 0.72 16.36 18.59
C HIS A 12 1.54 15.16 18.13
N LEU A 13 1.18 13.98 18.61
CA LEU A 13 1.77 12.74 18.15
C LEU A 13 1.48 12.64 16.65
N ARG A 14 2.55 12.47 15.86
CA ARG A 14 2.42 12.21 14.42
C ARG A 14 1.50 11.03 14.21
N GLY A 15 0.63 11.08 13.21
CA GLY A 15 -0.17 9.94 12.80
C GLY A 15 0.69 8.81 12.22
N SER A 16 0.10 7.63 12.03
CA SER A 16 0.80 6.45 11.52
C SER A 16 0.48 6.17 10.05
N LEU A 17 1.48 5.74 9.29
CA LEU A 17 1.36 5.28 7.91
C LEU A 17 1.30 3.76 7.89
N VAL A 18 0.16 3.20 7.49
CA VAL A 18 -0.04 1.76 7.29
C VAL A 18 -0.30 1.49 5.82
N VAL A 19 0.46 0.58 5.24
CA VAL A 19 0.34 0.23 3.82
C VAL A 19 -0.04 -1.24 3.65
N PHE A 20 -0.91 -1.49 2.68
CA PHE A 20 -1.38 -2.83 2.33
C PHE A 20 -0.75 -3.24 1.02
N GLU A 21 -0.02 -4.32 1.04
CA GLU A 21 0.80 -4.81 -0.06
C GLU A 21 0.40 -6.23 -0.48
N GLY A 22 0.84 -6.66 -1.65
CA GLY A 22 0.56 -7.99 -2.20
C GLY A 22 0.05 -7.93 -3.62
N ILE A 23 -0.03 -9.10 -4.26
CA ILE A 23 -0.51 -9.25 -5.64
C ILE A 23 -2.00 -8.89 -5.78
N ASP A 24 -2.51 -8.87 -7.00
CA ASP A 24 -3.93 -8.61 -7.23
C ASP A 24 -4.80 -9.73 -6.63
N GLY A 25 -6.03 -9.42 -6.25
CA GLY A 25 -6.97 -10.40 -5.69
C GLY A 25 -6.79 -10.73 -4.20
N THR A 26 -5.74 -10.23 -3.52
CA THR A 26 -5.47 -10.53 -2.09
C THR A 26 -6.46 -9.90 -1.11
N GLY A 27 -7.26 -8.91 -1.53
CA GLY A 27 -8.26 -8.27 -0.67
C GLY A 27 -7.81 -6.96 -0.01
N LYS A 28 -6.68 -6.36 -0.44
CA LYS A 28 -6.12 -5.11 0.10
C LYS A 28 -7.17 -4.01 0.32
N SER A 29 -7.87 -3.60 -0.73
CA SER A 29 -8.86 -2.51 -0.65
C SER A 29 -9.97 -2.80 0.38
N THR A 30 -10.40 -4.05 0.49
CA THR A 30 -11.39 -4.48 1.49
C THR A 30 -10.84 -4.31 2.90
N GLN A 31 -9.59 -4.73 3.13
CA GLN A 31 -8.95 -4.63 4.44
C GLN A 31 -8.60 -3.19 4.83
N VAL A 32 -8.23 -2.34 3.86
CA VAL A 32 -8.08 -0.89 4.06
C VAL A 32 -9.37 -0.28 4.59
N GLU A 33 -10.51 -0.60 3.97
CA GLU A 33 -11.82 -0.08 4.40
C GLU A 33 -12.23 -0.60 5.78
N LEU A 34 -11.98 -1.88 6.07
CA LEU A 34 -12.28 -2.49 7.36
C LEU A 34 -11.44 -1.87 8.47
N LEU A 35 -10.12 -1.74 8.27
CA LEU A 35 -9.24 -1.13 9.24
C LEU A 35 -9.58 0.35 9.43
N ALA A 36 -9.89 1.09 8.38
CA ALA A 36 -10.32 2.48 8.49
C ALA A 36 -11.58 2.64 9.35
N ARG A 37 -12.58 1.76 9.19
CA ARG A 37 -13.78 1.76 10.02
C ARG A 37 -13.47 1.43 11.47
N TYR A 38 -12.62 0.44 11.71
CA TYR A 38 -12.18 0.05 13.04
C TYR A 38 -11.49 1.20 13.78
N LEU A 39 -10.51 1.84 13.15
CA LEU A 39 -9.77 2.95 13.73
C LEU A 39 -10.67 4.17 14.02
N ARG A 40 -11.55 4.52 13.08
CA ARG A 40 -12.52 5.60 13.26
C ARG A 40 -13.47 5.33 14.44
N SER A 41 -13.87 4.07 14.66
CA SER A 41 -14.69 3.69 15.82
C SER A 41 -13.97 3.87 17.16
N ARG A 42 -12.63 3.95 17.12
CA ARG A 42 -11.74 4.25 18.25
C ARG A 42 -11.43 5.74 18.40
N GLY A 43 -12.04 6.60 17.58
CA GLY A 43 -11.82 8.05 17.58
C GLY A 43 -10.57 8.51 16.86
N ILE A 44 -9.93 7.65 16.06
CA ILE A 44 -8.74 7.98 15.27
C ILE A 44 -9.18 8.56 13.93
N GLU A 45 -8.64 9.71 13.55
CA GLU A 45 -8.84 10.27 12.21
C GLU A 45 -8.02 9.48 11.19
N VAL A 46 -8.67 9.05 10.11
CA VAL A 46 -8.07 8.20 9.08
C VAL A 46 -8.29 8.78 7.68
N VAL A 47 -7.20 8.93 6.95
CA VAL A 47 -7.15 9.18 5.50
C VAL A 47 -6.87 7.85 4.79
N THR A 48 -7.63 7.52 3.78
CA THR A 48 -7.40 6.33 2.94
C THR A 48 -7.00 6.74 1.55
N GLY A 49 -6.08 6.00 0.93
CA GLY A 49 -5.61 6.23 -0.42
C GLY A 49 -5.18 4.95 -1.10
N PHE A 50 -4.68 5.08 -2.32
CA PHE A 50 -4.12 3.98 -3.10
C PHE A 50 -3.09 4.51 -4.11
N GLU A 51 -2.17 3.66 -4.51
CA GLU A 51 -1.21 3.93 -5.57
C GLU A 51 -1.24 2.86 -6.68
N PRO A 52 -0.99 3.23 -7.96
CA PRO A 52 -0.82 4.61 -8.44
C PRO A 52 -2.08 5.44 -8.22
N THR A 53 -1.92 6.74 -7.93
CA THR A 53 -3.04 7.64 -7.62
C THR A 53 -3.91 7.94 -8.86
N ARG A 54 -4.91 8.81 -8.71
CA ARG A 54 -5.66 9.37 -9.85
C ARG A 54 -5.08 10.71 -10.34
N GLY A 55 -3.89 11.07 -9.86
CA GLY A 55 -3.13 12.18 -10.39
C GLY A 55 -2.62 11.92 -11.82
N PRO A 56 -2.07 12.94 -12.49
CA PRO A 56 -1.68 12.84 -13.91
C PRO A 56 -0.71 11.69 -14.19
N TRP A 57 0.24 11.46 -13.31
CA TRP A 57 1.26 10.42 -13.46
C TRP A 57 0.70 9.01 -13.22
N GLY A 58 -0.10 8.84 -12.17
CA GLY A 58 -0.77 7.57 -11.88
C GLY A 58 -1.79 7.21 -12.96
N MET A 59 -2.53 8.20 -13.49
CA MET A 59 -3.46 7.98 -14.62
C MET A 59 -2.73 7.57 -15.88
N ARG A 60 -1.56 8.16 -16.20
CA ARG A 60 -0.76 7.76 -17.36
C ARG A 60 -0.38 6.28 -17.32
N VAL A 61 0.04 5.76 -16.16
CA VAL A 61 0.35 4.32 -15.98
C VAL A 61 -0.89 3.46 -16.18
N ARG A 62 -2.02 3.86 -15.57
CA ARG A 62 -3.29 3.12 -15.66
C ARG A 62 -3.84 3.08 -17.09
N GLU A 63 -3.83 4.20 -17.79
CA GLU A 63 -4.33 4.32 -19.16
C GLU A 63 -3.49 3.50 -20.13
N ALA A 64 -2.17 3.53 -20.00
CA ALA A 64 -1.26 2.70 -20.80
C ALA A 64 -1.53 1.20 -20.57
N ALA A 65 -1.68 0.77 -19.33
CA ALA A 65 -2.00 -0.61 -19.00
C ALA A 65 -3.38 -1.05 -19.54
N MET A 66 -4.40 -0.17 -19.47
CA MET A 66 -5.76 -0.45 -20.00
C MET A 66 -5.81 -0.48 -21.51
N ALA A 67 -5.00 0.33 -22.19
CA ALA A 67 -4.90 0.36 -23.66
C ALA A 67 -4.14 -0.84 -24.23
N GLY A 68 -3.43 -1.61 -23.38
CA GLY A 68 -2.53 -2.68 -23.82
C GLY A 68 -1.23 -2.16 -24.46
N ASP A 69 -1.00 -0.86 -24.39
CA ASP A 69 0.20 -0.17 -24.89
C ASP A 69 1.06 0.24 -23.68
N ARG A 70 1.70 -0.76 -23.07
CA ARG A 70 2.49 -0.55 -21.85
C ARG A 70 3.63 0.43 -22.12
N LEU A 71 3.85 1.32 -21.17
CA LEU A 71 5.05 2.15 -21.09
C LEU A 71 6.30 1.27 -21.06
N SER A 72 7.44 1.77 -21.53
CA SER A 72 8.71 1.14 -21.21
C SER A 72 8.89 1.08 -19.68
N ILE A 73 9.69 0.13 -19.22
CA ILE A 73 9.90 -0.07 -17.78
C ILE A 73 10.44 1.21 -17.13
N ASP A 74 11.33 1.92 -17.80
CA ASP A 74 11.92 3.17 -17.30
C ASP A 74 10.89 4.31 -17.23
N GLU A 75 10.01 4.41 -18.23
CA GLU A 75 8.92 5.40 -18.24
C GLU A 75 7.89 5.11 -17.15
N GLU A 76 7.55 3.83 -16.94
CA GLU A 76 6.62 3.41 -15.90
C GLU A 76 7.19 3.72 -14.51
N ILE A 77 8.46 3.38 -14.28
CA ILE A 77 9.20 3.71 -13.05
C ILE A 77 9.20 5.23 -12.81
N ALA A 78 9.55 6.02 -13.83
CA ALA A 78 9.57 7.48 -13.70
C ALA A 78 8.19 8.05 -13.35
N CYS A 79 7.12 7.55 -13.96
CA CYS A 79 5.75 7.96 -13.65
C CYS A 79 5.35 7.58 -12.22
N LEU A 80 5.64 6.35 -11.78
CA LEU A 80 5.33 5.86 -10.43
C LEU A 80 6.08 6.66 -9.35
N LEU A 81 7.36 6.96 -9.57
CA LEU A 81 8.14 7.78 -8.64
C LEU A 81 7.59 9.21 -8.55
N GLN A 82 7.18 9.80 -9.67
CA GLN A 82 6.64 11.15 -9.68
C GLN A 82 5.25 11.21 -9.03
N ASP A 83 4.38 10.22 -9.32
CA ASP A 83 3.07 10.07 -8.69
C ASP A 83 3.20 10.01 -7.17
N ARG A 84 4.12 9.19 -6.67
CA ARG A 84 4.38 9.04 -5.24
C ARG A 84 4.96 10.30 -4.61
N ARG A 85 5.86 11.02 -5.29
CA ARG A 85 6.39 12.30 -4.79
C ARG A 85 5.28 13.32 -4.55
N GLU A 86 4.33 13.42 -5.47
CA GLU A 86 3.17 14.29 -5.33
C GLU A 86 2.28 13.80 -4.20
N HIS A 87 1.99 12.50 -4.12
CA HIS A 87 1.15 11.92 -3.07
C HIS A 87 1.75 12.10 -1.66
N VAL A 88 3.05 11.87 -1.49
CA VAL A 88 3.76 12.10 -0.23
C VAL A 88 3.67 13.56 0.18
N ARG A 89 3.99 14.48 -0.73
CA ARG A 89 3.99 15.92 -0.45
C ARG A 89 2.62 16.49 -0.14
N GLU A 90 1.60 16.04 -0.86
CA GLU A 90 0.28 16.70 -0.86
C GLU A 90 -0.72 16.04 0.08
N VAL A 91 -0.55 14.76 0.37
CA VAL A 91 -1.53 13.98 1.14
C VAL A 91 -0.90 13.29 2.35
N ILE A 92 0.16 12.48 2.14
CA ILE A 92 0.68 11.61 3.20
C ILE A 92 1.28 12.44 4.32
N GLU A 93 2.34 13.20 4.05
CA GLU A 93 3.04 13.99 5.06
C GLU A 93 2.14 15.00 5.78
N PRO A 94 1.30 15.81 5.09
CA PRO A 94 0.40 16.73 5.77
C PRO A 94 -0.61 16.02 6.68
N SER A 95 -1.10 14.84 6.27
CA SER A 95 -2.03 14.07 7.08
C SER A 95 -1.36 13.53 8.36
N LEU A 96 -0.17 12.95 8.21
CA LEU A 96 0.60 12.43 9.34
C LEU A 96 0.98 13.53 10.33
N GLN A 97 1.40 14.70 9.83
CA GLN A 97 1.72 15.87 10.66
C GLN A 97 0.49 16.41 11.40
N ALA A 98 -0.70 16.27 10.83
CA ALA A 98 -1.97 16.60 11.49
C ALA A 98 -2.45 15.53 12.49
N GLY A 99 -1.64 14.51 12.78
CA GLY A 99 -1.98 13.42 13.69
C GLY A 99 -2.96 12.39 13.11
N LYS A 100 -3.25 12.44 11.81
CA LYS A 100 -4.15 11.50 11.15
C LYS A 100 -3.40 10.26 10.71
N TRP A 101 -4.04 9.12 10.81
CA TRP A 101 -3.54 7.89 10.22
C TRP A 101 -3.76 7.88 8.71
N VAL A 102 -2.79 7.35 7.98
CA VAL A 102 -2.88 7.17 6.52
C VAL A 102 -2.84 5.67 6.22
N LEU A 103 -3.88 5.16 5.55
CA LEU A 103 -3.96 3.78 5.11
C LEU A 103 -3.92 3.73 3.59
N LEU A 104 -2.96 3.00 3.01
CA LEU A 104 -2.76 2.94 1.57
C LEU A 104 -2.95 1.51 1.03
N ASP A 105 -3.71 1.39 -0.06
CA ASP A 105 -3.71 0.20 -0.92
C ASP A 105 -2.56 0.36 -1.92
N ARG A 106 -1.46 -0.37 -1.71
CA ARG A 106 -0.19 -0.30 -2.39
C ARG A 106 0.66 0.93 -2.03
N TYR A 107 1.96 0.71 -2.04
CA TYR A 107 2.99 1.72 -1.89
C TYR A 107 4.25 1.27 -2.65
N TYR A 108 5.46 1.65 -2.20
CA TYR A 108 6.66 1.33 -2.96
C TYR A 108 7.08 -0.15 -2.95
N LEU A 109 6.60 -0.98 -2.03
CA LEU A 109 6.86 -2.42 -2.08
C LEU A 109 6.16 -3.07 -3.29
N SER A 110 4.96 -2.58 -3.66
CA SER A 110 4.31 -2.97 -4.91
C SER A 110 5.18 -2.63 -6.12
N MET A 111 5.80 -1.44 -6.14
CA MET A 111 6.71 -1.06 -7.22
C MET A 111 7.95 -1.96 -7.26
N MET A 112 8.55 -2.28 -6.10
CA MET A 112 9.66 -3.23 -6.02
C MET A 112 9.28 -4.60 -6.60
N ALA A 113 8.09 -5.11 -6.26
CA ALA A 113 7.63 -6.41 -6.72
C ALA A 113 7.31 -6.43 -8.23
N TYR A 114 6.53 -5.48 -8.72
CA TYR A 114 6.01 -5.48 -10.08
C TYR A 114 7.06 -5.06 -11.12
N GLN A 115 7.79 -3.98 -10.88
CA GLN A 115 8.87 -3.57 -11.77
C GLN A 115 10.08 -4.49 -11.65
N GLY A 116 10.34 -5.07 -10.46
CA GLY A 116 11.32 -6.11 -10.27
C GLY A 116 11.02 -7.37 -11.08
N ALA A 117 9.78 -7.88 -11.04
CA ALA A 117 9.33 -9.00 -11.86
C ALA A 117 9.39 -8.68 -13.37
N SER A 118 9.34 -7.42 -13.75
CA SER A 118 9.54 -6.94 -15.12
C SER A 118 11.03 -6.78 -15.50
N GLY A 119 11.97 -7.04 -14.57
CA GLY A 119 13.41 -7.06 -14.84
C GLY A 119 14.17 -5.82 -14.34
N ALA A 120 13.53 -4.89 -13.62
CA ALA A 120 14.22 -3.78 -12.98
C ALA A 120 14.99 -4.25 -11.73
N ASN A 121 16.00 -3.48 -11.34
CA ASN A 121 16.74 -3.74 -10.11
C ASN A 121 15.91 -3.34 -8.87
N VAL A 122 15.54 -4.33 -8.06
CA VAL A 122 14.68 -4.15 -6.87
C VAL A 122 15.31 -3.23 -5.84
N GLU A 123 16.63 -3.34 -5.62
CA GLU A 123 17.35 -2.51 -4.65
C GLU A 123 17.44 -1.04 -5.10
N GLU A 124 17.69 -0.79 -6.38
CA GLU A 124 17.67 0.57 -6.93
C GLU A 124 16.28 1.21 -6.78
N ILE A 125 15.21 0.44 -7.04
CA ILE A 125 13.83 0.91 -6.83
C ILE A 125 13.61 1.29 -5.37
N ARG A 126 14.10 0.48 -4.44
CA ARG A 126 14.03 0.76 -3.02
C ARG A 126 14.75 2.06 -2.67
N GLU A 127 16.02 2.19 -3.08
CA GLU A 127 16.83 3.38 -2.83
C GLU A 127 16.19 4.67 -3.37
N TRP A 128 15.65 4.62 -4.60
CA TRP A 128 14.96 5.77 -5.20
C TRP A 128 13.73 6.21 -4.41
N ASN A 129 13.00 5.27 -3.86
CA ASN A 129 11.82 5.56 -3.05
C ASN A 129 12.19 6.07 -1.66
N GLU A 130 13.07 5.38 -0.96
CA GLU A 130 13.49 5.74 0.40
C GLU A 130 14.21 7.10 0.48
N ALA A 131 14.71 7.61 -0.65
CA ALA A 131 15.28 8.95 -0.72
C ALA A 131 14.25 10.09 -0.48
N PHE A 132 12.95 9.84 -0.62
CA PHE A 132 11.92 10.87 -0.45
C PHE A 132 10.60 10.37 0.16
N ALA A 133 10.30 9.09 0.04
CA ALA A 133 9.06 8.52 0.52
C ALA A 133 9.12 8.26 2.03
N THR A 134 8.02 8.56 2.71
CA THR A 134 7.88 8.23 4.13
C THR A 134 7.94 6.72 4.31
N VAL A 135 8.83 6.23 5.16
CA VAL A 135 8.86 4.81 5.51
C VAL A 135 7.57 4.48 6.27
N PRO A 136 6.85 3.41 5.93
CA PRO A 136 5.68 2.98 6.67
C PRO A 136 5.99 2.64 8.12
N ASP A 137 5.07 2.96 9.02
CA ASP A 137 5.13 2.46 10.39
C ASP A 137 4.80 0.96 10.44
N VAL A 138 3.87 0.53 9.58
CA VAL A 138 3.52 -0.89 9.36
C VAL A 138 3.19 -1.12 7.88
N ALA A 139 3.75 -2.15 7.29
CA ALA A 139 3.32 -2.70 6.00
C ALA A 139 2.74 -4.10 6.20
N LEU A 140 1.58 -4.33 5.63
CA LEU A 140 0.83 -5.57 5.70
C LEU A 140 0.89 -6.25 4.33
N TRP A 141 1.76 -7.24 4.18
CA TRP A 141 1.81 -8.05 2.96
C TRP A 141 0.78 -9.15 3.03
N LEU A 142 -0.33 -8.97 2.31
CA LEU A 142 -1.39 -9.95 2.16
C LEU A 142 -0.94 -11.04 1.18
N ASP A 143 -0.59 -12.19 1.70
CA ASP A 143 -0.10 -13.33 0.94
C ASP A 143 -1.21 -14.37 0.74
N ILE A 144 -1.37 -14.82 -0.51
CA ILE A 144 -2.31 -15.89 -0.90
C ILE A 144 -1.70 -16.76 -1.99
N PRO A 145 -2.15 -18.02 -2.13
CA PRO A 145 -1.83 -18.84 -3.28
C PRO A 145 -2.22 -18.15 -4.60
N ILE A 146 -1.38 -18.30 -5.63
CA ILE A 146 -1.59 -17.66 -6.94
C ILE A 146 -2.91 -18.08 -7.56
N GLU A 147 -3.28 -19.35 -7.41
CA GLU A 147 -4.52 -19.94 -7.90
C GLU A 147 -5.73 -19.18 -7.30
N LEU A 148 -5.72 -18.93 -6.00
CA LEU A 148 -6.77 -18.20 -5.32
C LEU A 148 -6.84 -16.72 -5.76
N SER A 149 -5.68 -16.10 -5.99
CA SER A 149 -5.60 -14.76 -6.58
C SER A 149 -6.32 -14.70 -7.93
N GLN A 150 -6.02 -15.65 -8.79
CA GLN A 150 -6.62 -15.74 -10.13
C GLN A 150 -8.13 -16.01 -10.05
N GLU A 151 -8.59 -16.93 -9.21
CA GLU A 151 -10.01 -17.20 -8.98
C GLU A 151 -10.76 -15.93 -8.56
N ARG A 152 -10.21 -15.19 -7.59
CA ARG A 152 -10.80 -13.94 -7.11
C ARG A 152 -10.83 -12.83 -8.18
N MET A 153 -9.80 -12.75 -9.03
CA MET A 153 -9.77 -11.81 -10.16
C MET A 153 -10.79 -12.18 -11.24
N HIS A 154 -10.91 -13.47 -11.58
CA HIS A 154 -11.93 -13.96 -12.54
C HIS A 154 -13.35 -13.66 -12.08
N ALA A 155 -13.65 -13.90 -10.80
CA ALA A 155 -14.95 -13.62 -10.22
C ALA A 155 -15.35 -12.13 -10.31
N ARG A 156 -14.35 -11.22 -10.41
CA ARG A 156 -14.55 -9.77 -10.59
C ARG A 156 -14.63 -9.32 -12.05
N GLY A 157 -14.54 -10.24 -13.02
CA GLY A 157 -14.61 -9.93 -14.45
C GLY A 157 -13.29 -9.47 -15.10
N ASN A 158 -12.18 -9.55 -14.40
CA ASN A 158 -10.85 -9.08 -14.85
C ASN A 158 -10.00 -10.18 -15.52
N GLY A 159 -10.60 -11.28 -15.96
CA GLY A 159 -9.93 -12.54 -16.27
C GLY A 159 -9.57 -12.79 -17.75
N LYS A 160 -9.15 -11.80 -18.55
CA LYS A 160 -8.87 -12.06 -19.99
C LYS A 160 -7.53 -12.74 -20.29
N ASP A 161 -6.51 -12.68 -19.40
CA ASP A 161 -5.16 -13.22 -19.67
C ASP A 161 -4.59 -14.01 -18.47
N ALA A 162 -5.34 -14.96 -17.94
CA ALA A 162 -5.01 -15.63 -16.69
C ALA A 162 -3.69 -16.44 -16.72
N PHE A 163 -3.37 -17.13 -17.82
CA PHE A 163 -2.19 -18.00 -17.89
C PHE A 163 -0.88 -17.26 -18.17
N GLU A 164 -0.89 -16.22 -18.98
CA GLU A 164 0.33 -15.42 -19.21
C GLU A 164 0.73 -14.60 -17.96
N ASN A 165 -0.25 -14.37 -17.09
CA ASN A 165 -0.07 -13.57 -15.88
C ASN A 165 0.40 -14.40 -14.66
N GLU A 166 0.25 -15.74 -14.68
CA GLU A 166 0.59 -16.61 -13.54
C GLU A 166 2.08 -16.55 -13.19
N LYS A 167 2.95 -16.70 -14.18
CA LYS A 167 4.40 -16.59 -13.98
C LYS A 167 4.78 -15.22 -13.43
N PHE A 168 4.23 -14.17 -13.98
CA PHE A 168 4.50 -12.80 -13.53
C PHE A 168 4.05 -12.57 -12.08
N LEU A 169 2.85 -13.03 -11.71
CA LEU A 169 2.37 -12.95 -10.34
C LEU A 169 3.20 -13.78 -9.37
N SER A 170 3.67 -14.96 -9.83
CA SER A 170 4.60 -15.79 -9.05
C SER A 170 5.93 -15.09 -8.82
N ASP A 171 6.48 -14.44 -9.86
CA ASP A 171 7.72 -13.66 -9.75
C ASP A 171 7.52 -12.46 -8.77
N CYS A 172 6.37 -11.77 -8.82
CA CYS A 172 6.02 -10.72 -7.86
C CYS A 172 5.93 -11.26 -6.42
N ALA A 173 5.24 -12.39 -6.22
CA ALA A 173 5.10 -13.01 -4.90
C ALA A 173 6.46 -13.46 -4.34
N ALA A 174 7.35 -13.99 -5.20
CA ALA A 174 8.70 -14.36 -4.81
C ALA A 174 9.52 -13.14 -4.34
N ILE A 175 9.38 -11.99 -5.02
CA ILE A 175 10.05 -10.75 -4.62
C ILE A 175 9.51 -10.28 -3.26
N TYR A 176 8.16 -10.25 -3.05
CA TYR A 176 7.59 -9.92 -1.75
C TYR A 176 8.13 -10.84 -0.64
N SER A 177 8.20 -12.15 -0.90
CA SER A 177 8.68 -13.15 0.06
C SER A 177 10.16 -12.97 0.43
N ALA A 178 10.94 -12.35 -0.44
CA ALA A 178 12.36 -12.08 -0.20
C ALA A 178 12.62 -10.73 0.50
N MET A 179 11.59 -9.90 0.71
CA MET A 179 11.73 -8.62 1.38
C MET A 179 11.90 -8.80 2.88
N GLU A 180 12.97 -8.23 3.44
CA GLU A 180 13.25 -8.25 4.88
C GLU A 180 13.29 -6.81 5.40
N MET A 181 12.18 -6.33 5.95
CA MET A 181 12.06 -5.03 6.61
C MET A 181 11.40 -5.20 7.98
N PRO A 182 11.89 -4.52 9.04
CA PRO A 182 11.37 -4.70 10.39
C PRO A 182 9.91 -4.28 10.57
N TRP A 183 9.40 -3.47 9.66
CA TRP A 183 8.01 -2.96 9.63
C TRP A 183 7.11 -3.70 8.63
N LEU A 184 7.63 -4.76 7.95
CA LEU A 184 6.85 -5.57 7.02
C LEU A 184 6.34 -6.83 7.71
N HIS A 185 5.03 -7.00 7.76
CA HIS A 185 4.36 -8.15 8.37
C HIS A 185 3.61 -8.93 7.31
N ARG A 186 3.88 -10.24 7.23
CA ARG A 186 3.14 -11.17 6.38
C ARG A 186 1.79 -11.48 7.03
N VAL A 187 0.71 -11.39 6.27
CA VAL A 187 -0.65 -11.75 6.64
C VAL A 187 -1.13 -12.89 5.74
N GLU A 188 -1.51 -14.00 6.32
CA GLU A 188 -2.14 -15.11 5.57
C GLU A 188 -3.56 -14.69 5.16
N ALA A 189 -3.74 -14.40 3.86
CA ALA A 189 -4.97 -13.78 3.35
C ALA A 189 -5.86 -14.74 2.52
N ASP A 190 -5.66 -16.04 2.68
CA ASP A 190 -6.47 -17.11 2.07
C ASP A 190 -7.75 -17.43 2.84
N GLY A 191 -7.85 -17.02 4.10
CA GLY A 191 -9.03 -17.15 4.95
C GLY A 191 -10.19 -16.26 4.56
N THR A 192 -11.22 -16.25 5.41
CA THR A 192 -12.36 -15.32 5.30
C THR A 192 -11.93 -13.88 5.54
N VAL A 193 -12.73 -12.93 5.07
CA VAL A 193 -12.47 -11.50 5.25
C VAL A 193 -12.30 -11.13 6.72
N ASP A 194 -13.10 -11.74 7.61
CA ASP A 194 -13.08 -11.44 9.05
C ASP A 194 -11.85 -12.06 9.74
N GLU A 195 -11.41 -13.26 9.34
CA GLU A 195 -10.19 -13.89 9.85
C GLU A 195 -8.94 -13.08 9.47
N VAL A 196 -8.85 -12.66 8.21
CA VAL A 196 -7.77 -11.80 7.74
C VAL A 196 -7.77 -10.46 8.48
N HIS A 197 -8.96 -9.87 8.69
CA HIS A 197 -9.08 -8.62 9.43
C HIS A 197 -8.68 -8.77 10.91
N ALA A 198 -8.95 -9.92 11.52
CA ALA A 198 -8.54 -10.18 12.90
C ALA A 198 -7.01 -10.22 13.03
N GLN A 199 -6.30 -10.93 12.14
CA GLN A 199 -4.83 -10.94 12.10
C GLN A 199 -4.25 -9.53 11.91
N ILE A 200 -4.83 -8.74 10.99
CA ILE A 200 -4.39 -7.36 10.77
C ILE A 200 -4.53 -6.51 12.03
N ARG A 201 -5.65 -6.65 12.75
CA ARG A 201 -5.87 -5.91 13.99
C ARG A 201 -4.89 -6.30 15.09
N GLU A 202 -4.51 -7.57 15.19
CA GLU A 202 -3.50 -8.06 16.15
C GLU A 202 -2.15 -7.40 15.85
N ILE A 203 -1.70 -7.40 14.59
CA ILE A 203 -0.46 -6.74 14.17
C ILE A 203 -0.51 -5.24 14.50
N ILE A 204 -1.59 -4.56 14.16
CA ILE A 204 -1.75 -3.12 14.43
C ILE A 204 -1.74 -2.83 15.94
N GLN A 205 -2.33 -3.70 16.75
CA GLN A 205 -2.29 -3.56 18.20
C GLN A 205 -0.88 -3.78 18.76
N GLU A 206 -0.16 -4.77 18.28
CA GLU A 206 1.20 -5.08 18.73
C GLU A 206 2.19 -3.98 18.35
N GLU A 207 2.14 -3.50 17.11
CA GLU A 207 3.12 -2.53 16.58
C GLU A 207 2.79 -1.07 16.97
N LEU A 208 1.51 -0.71 17.04
CA LEU A 208 1.08 0.68 17.20
C LEU A 208 0.27 0.93 18.48
N GLY A 209 0.00 -0.09 19.29
CA GLY A 209 -0.56 0.04 20.65
C GLY A 209 -2.04 0.43 20.71
N ILE A 210 -2.86 0.00 19.73
CA ILE A 210 -4.27 0.43 19.66
C ILE A 210 -5.25 -0.68 19.93
#